data_700180c9796841de00279f265d59b6c6
#
_entry.id   700180c9796841de00279f265d59b6c6
#
_cell.length_a   1.000
_cell.length_b   1.000
_cell.length_c   1.000
_cell.angle_alpha   90.00
_cell.angle_beta   90.00
_cell.angle_gamma   90.00
#
_symmetry.space_group_name_H-M   'P 1'
#
loop_
_entity.id
_entity.type
_entity.pdbx_description
1 polymer ?
#
loop_
_entity_poly.entity_id
_entity_poly.type
_entity_poly.pdbx_seq_one_letter_code
_entity_poly.pdbx_strand_id
1 'polypeptide(L)'
;RKYCSSCGGMLSQKEEGDVRRDYCPDCNLFFYDNPLPVAANIVIRDREVLLVKRKNPPFAGLWCLPMGFAESGESIETAALRELVEETGITGKIVDLVNVESGKSDMYGDLLHLTFETEWTGGELMAGDDASALSFYAFDRLPEMAFRSNISAIEKFIASKEEYWAILDSFSRSVGIQGDGHDIGDFLSDYLLRRIEKNAEVITQRWLDDVTTRKSTPSYARSDPETSFSRNKEVIRQFSKWLGRSYSDKDFKKFYRQLGQERRDEGFALSEVLSALTLTRKYIWEFALSQGIWNKPIDIYTALELERRVMLFFDKASYHIARGYEK
;
A
#
# COMPACT_ATOMS: atom_id res chain seq x y z
N ARG A 1 19.95 42.52 -13.49
CA ARG A 1 20.06 43.70 -12.58
C ARG A 1 21.05 44.70 -13.16
N LYS A 2 20.85 45.99 -12.92
CA LYS A 2 21.79 47.02 -13.37
C LYS A 2 22.58 47.65 -12.21
N TYR A 3 22.00 47.66 -11.04
CA TYR A 3 22.58 48.32 -9.85
C TYR A 3 22.58 47.40 -8.64
N CYS A 4 23.58 47.56 -7.80
CA CYS A 4 23.72 46.87 -6.53
C CYS A 4 22.62 47.29 -5.54
N SER A 5 21.93 46.29 -4.95
CA SER A 5 20.89 46.58 -3.94
C SER A 5 21.46 47.09 -2.63
N SER A 6 22.75 46.93 -2.34
CA SER A 6 23.38 47.34 -1.09
C SER A 6 23.99 48.76 -1.17
N CYS A 7 24.64 49.14 -2.28
CA CYS A 7 25.34 50.45 -2.38
C CYS A 7 24.85 51.31 -3.54
N GLY A 8 23.97 50.85 -4.40
CA GLY A 8 23.54 51.55 -5.61
C GLY A 8 24.55 51.62 -6.75
N GLY A 9 25.75 51.07 -6.57
CA GLY A 9 26.81 51.05 -7.61
C GLY A 9 26.42 50.19 -8.83
N MET A 10 27.00 50.50 -9.99
CA MET A 10 26.73 49.76 -11.22
C MET A 10 27.33 48.34 -11.14
N LEU A 11 26.52 47.33 -11.47
CA LEU A 11 26.97 45.97 -11.51
C LEU A 11 27.78 45.67 -12.77
N SER A 12 28.81 44.85 -12.64
CA SER A 12 29.58 44.26 -13.73
C SER A 12 29.32 42.75 -13.80
N GLN A 13 29.77 42.14 -14.89
CA GLN A 13 29.75 40.69 -15.02
C GLN A 13 31.14 40.13 -14.64
N LYS A 14 31.16 39.12 -13.75
CA LYS A 14 32.38 38.42 -13.32
C LYS A 14 32.15 36.91 -13.28
N GLU A 15 33.17 36.18 -13.64
CA GLU A 15 33.14 34.71 -13.56
C GLU A 15 33.34 34.24 -12.11
N GLU A 16 32.47 33.30 -11.69
CA GLU A 16 32.58 32.55 -10.44
C GLU A 16 32.48 31.08 -10.78
N GLY A 17 33.66 30.39 -10.77
CA GLY A 17 33.74 29.05 -11.37
C GLY A 17 33.44 29.13 -12.87
N ASP A 18 32.53 28.28 -13.34
CA ASP A 18 32.11 28.18 -14.75
C ASP A 18 30.88 29.05 -15.08
N VAL A 19 30.42 29.91 -14.14
CA VAL A 19 29.19 30.68 -14.30
C VAL A 19 29.49 32.16 -14.25
N ARG A 20 28.98 32.91 -15.23
CA ARG A 20 29.03 34.36 -15.28
C ARG A 20 27.88 34.99 -14.50
N ARG A 21 28.19 35.82 -13.48
CA ARG A 21 27.21 36.40 -12.56
C ARG A 21 27.32 37.91 -12.48
N ASP A 22 26.24 38.56 -12.07
CA ASP A 22 26.26 39.94 -11.68
C ASP A 22 27.15 40.11 -10.43
N TYR A 23 28.04 41.11 -10.47
CA TYR A 23 29.02 41.37 -9.43
C TYR A 23 29.12 42.88 -9.14
N CYS A 24 29.11 43.25 -7.87
CA CYS A 24 29.37 44.61 -7.43
C CYS A 24 30.86 44.79 -7.07
N PRO A 25 31.64 45.57 -7.83
CA PRO A 25 33.04 45.80 -7.51
C PRO A 25 33.23 46.58 -6.20
N ASP A 26 32.32 47.50 -5.85
CA ASP A 26 32.42 48.34 -4.66
C ASP A 26 32.13 47.54 -3.36
N CYS A 27 31.17 46.63 -3.38
CA CYS A 27 30.82 45.79 -2.25
C CYS A 27 31.55 44.43 -2.23
N ASN A 28 32.23 44.06 -3.32
CA ASN A 28 32.83 42.73 -3.53
C ASN A 28 31.83 41.59 -3.37
N LEU A 29 30.60 41.76 -3.91
CA LEU A 29 29.49 40.82 -3.76
C LEU A 29 29.04 40.29 -5.13
N PHE A 30 28.83 38.96 -5.21
CA PHE A 30 28.12 38.31 -6.31
C PHE A 30 26.62 38.32 -6.05
N PHE A 31 25.83 38.38 -7.09
CA PHE A 31 24.38 38.27 -7.07
C PHE A 31 23.95 36.98 -7.77
N TYR A 32 23.09 36.23 -7.12
CA TYR A 32 22.57 34.95 -7.59
C TYR A 32 21.14 35.14 -8.04
N ASP A 33 20.78 34.51 -9.14
CA ASP A 33 19.40 34.36 -9.59
C ASP A 33 19.00 32.94 -9.26
N ASN A 34 18.35 32.76 -8.11
CA ASN A 34 17.89 31.48 -7.60
C ASN A 34 16.45 31.24 -7.99
N PRO A 35 16.06 29.96 -8.20
CA PRO A 35 14.65 29.61 -8.39
C PRO A 35 13.80 30.08 -7.21
N LEU A 36 12.59 30.58 -7.50
CA LEU A 36 11.65 30.98 -6.46
C LEU A 36 10.98 29.72 -5.87
N PRO A 37 10.99 29.52 -4.55
CA PRO A 37 10.36 28.39 -3.91
C PRO A 37 8.84 28.56 -3.88
N VAL A 38 8.13 27.50 -4.27
CA VAL A 38 6.67 27.37 -4.23
C VAL A 38 6.31 26.19 -3.36
N ALA A 39 5.52 26.40 -2.32
CA ALA A 39 5.04 25.36 -1.41
C ALA A 39 3.62 24.96 -1.78
N ALA A 40 3.34 23.67 -1.88
CA ALA A 40 2.03 23.11 -2.22
C ALA A 40 1.63 22.00 -1.24
N ASN A 41 0.31 21.82 -1.07
CA ASN A 41 -0.27 20.85 -0.14
C ASN A 41 -1.12 19.81 -0.87
N ILE A 42 -0.89 18.54 -0.61
CA ILE A 42 -1.82 17.44 -0.90
C ILE A 42 -2.57 17.14 0.39
N VAL A 43 -3.83 17.55 0.43
CA VAL A 43 -4.76 17.21 1.51
C VAL A 43 -5.78 16.21 0.98
N ILE A 44 -5.93 15.08 1.66
CA ILE A 44 -6.85 14.01 1.23
C ILE A 44 -7.95 13.76 2.26
N ARG A 45 -9.12 13.39 1.72
CA ARG A 45 -10.27 12.88 2.45
C ARG A 45 -10.92 11.79 1.61
N ASP A 46 -11.08 10.59 2.17
CA ASP A 46 -11.75 9.46 1.51
C ASP A 46 -11.17 9.12 0.10
N ARG A 47 -9.83 9.25 -0.06
CA ARG A 47 -9.09 9.07 -1.32
C ARG A 47 -9.44 10.10 -2.40
N GLU A 48 -9.91 11.25 -1.99
CA GLU A 48 -10.08 12.41 -2.84
C GLU A 48 -9.11 13.50 -2.44
N VAL A 49 -8.54 14.22 -3.39
CA VAL A 49 -7.61 15.33 -3.16
C VAL A 49 -8.35 16.66 -3.18
N LEU A 50 -8.02 17.51 -2.20
CA LEU A 50 -8.52 18.90 -2.16
C LEU A 50 -7.83 19.73 -3.24
N LEU A 51 -8.64 20.38 -4.07
CA LEU A 51 -8.19 21.32 -5.10
C LEU A 51 -8.84 22.68 -4.90
N VAL A 52 -8.10 23.70 -5.31
CA VAL A 52 -8.50 25.10 -5.34
C VAL A 52 -8.74 25.50 -6.79
N LYS A 53 -9.88 26.13 -7.08
CA LYS A 53 -10.15 26.74 -8.39
C LYS A 53 -9.63 28.16 -8.39
N ARG A 54 -8.67 28.44 -9.25
CA ARG A 54 -8.01 29.74 -9.35
C ARG A 54 -9.00 30.85 -9.76
N LYS A 55 -8.97 31.96 -9.05
CA LYS A 55 -9.76 33.16 -9.37
C LYS A 55 -9.02 34.10 -10.33
N ASN A 56 -7.69 34.19 -10.17
CA ASN A 56 -6.85 35.20 -10.81
C ASN A 56 -5.95 34.60 -11.92
N PRO A 57 -5.56 35.41 -12.93
CA PRO A 57 -4.50 35.05 -13.89
C PRO A 57 -3.14 34.80 -13.17
N PRO A 58 -2.26 33.96 -13.77
CA PRO A 58 -2.49 33.12 -14.93
C PRO A 58 -3.38 31.92 -14.58
N PHE A 59 -4.03 31.33 -15.60
CA PHE A 59 -4.85 30.13 -15.48
C PHE A 59 -6.12 30.29 -14.60
N ALA A 60 -6.73 31.46 -14.59
CA ALA A 60 -8.03 31.68 -13.95
C ALA A 60 -9.08 30.66 -14.42
N GLY A 61 -9.83 30.06 -13.48
CA GLY A 61 -10.83 29.04 -13.75
C GLY A 61 -10.32 27.61 -13.78
N LEU A 62 -9.00 27.38 -13.84
CA LEU A 62 -8.39 26.05 -13.72
C LEU A 62 -8.16 25.68 -12.26
N TRP A 63 -7.92 24.39 -12.02
CA TRP A 63 -7.72 23.86 -10.68
C TRP A 63 -6.23 23.64 -10.36
N CYS A 64 -5.88 23.77 -9.10
CA CYS A 64 -4.53 23.49 -8.60
C CYS A 64 -4.58 22.94 -7.17
N LEU A 65 -3.48 22.40 -6.69
CA LEU A 65 -3.28 22.18 -5.26
C LEU A 65 -3.28 23.52 -4.51
N PRO A 66 -3.69 23.58 -3.22
CA PRO A 66 -3.43 24.73 -2.37
C PRO A 66 -1.93 25.03 -2.37
N MET A 67 -1.51 26.21 -2.83
CA MET A 67 -0.10 26.52 -3.06
C MET A 67 0.20 27.99 -3.24
N GLY A 68 1.40 28.40 -2.80
CA GLY A 68 1.92 29.73 -3.08
C GLY A 68 3.41 29.87 -2.86
N PHE A 69 3.92 31.10 -2.98
CA PHE A 69 5.33 31.39 -2.82
C PHE A 69 5.73 31.42 -1.35
N ALA A 70 6.90 30.86 -1.04
CA ALA A 70 7.49 31.05 0.27
C ALA A 70 8.02 32.50 0.41
N GLU A 71 7.73 33.11 1.54
CA GLU A 71 8.18 34.45 1.88
C GLU A 71 9.53 34.46 2.60
N SER A 72 10.21 35.60 2.55
CA SER A 72 11.48 35.80 3.26
C SER A 72 11.29 35.71 4.77
N GLY A 73 12.03 34.82 5.42
CA GLY A 73 12.02 34.67 6.88
C GLY A 73 11.11 33.53 7.39
N GLU A 74 10.37 32.84 6.52
CA GLU A 74 9.62 31.63 6.89
C GLU A 74 10.30 30.35 6.37
N SER A 75 9.98 29.20 7.00
CA SER A 75 10.36 27.90 6.44
C SER A 75 9.39 27.51 5.32
N ILE A 76 9.82 26.59 4.46
CA ILE A 76 8.98 26.15 3.33
C ILE A 76 7.73 25.40 3.82
N GLU A 77 7.83 24.69 4.96
CA GLU A 77 6.70 24.03 5.62
C GLU A 77 5.71 25.08 6.19
N THR A 78 6.24 26.17 6.76
CA THR A 78 5.40 27.29 7.25
C THR A 78 4.68 27.96 6.09
N ALA A 79 5.36 28.19 4.96
CA ALA A 79 4.74 28.71 3.75
C ALA A 79 3.60 27.80 3.27
N ALA A 80 3.82 26.48 3.20
CA ALA A 80 2.80 25.53 2.81
C ALA A 80 1.55 25.61 3.70
N LEU A 81 1.73 25.63 5.02
CA LEU A 81 0.62 25.71 5.97
C LEU A 81 -0.08 27.07 5.96
N ARG A 82 0.64 28.17 5.76
CA ARG A 82 0.06 29.51 5.60
C ARG A 82 -0.83 29.57 4.36
N GLU A 83 -0.32 29.17 3.21
CA GLU A 83 -1.07 29.13 1.95
C GLU A 83 -2.31 28.22 2.04
N LEU A 84 -2.19 27.08 2.74
CA LEU A 84 -3.33 26.20 3.00
C LEU A 84 -4.46 26.94 3.74
N VAL A 85 -4.13 27.68 4.79
CA VAL A 85 -5.12 28.46 5.54
C VAL A 85 -5.69 29.59 4.70
N GLU A 86 -4.84 30.35 4.00
CA GLU A 86 -5.24 31.52 3.21
C GLU A 86 -6.17 31.13 2.04
N GLU A 87 -5.88 30.04 1.34
CA GLU A 87 -6.67 29.62 0.18
C GLU A 87 -7.89 28.78 0.52
N THR A 88 -7.86 28.04 1.66
CA THR A 88 -8.88 27.02 1.93
C THR A 88 -9.58 27.14 3.28
N GLY A 89 -9.08 27.98 4.20
CA GLY A 89 -9.63 28.15 5.56
C GLY A 89 -9.34 26.98 6.53
N ILE A 90 -8.65 25.93 6.07
CA ILE A 90 -8.33 24.78 6.93
C ILE A 90 -6.91 24.86 7.49
N THR A 91 -6.72 24.30 8.68
CA THR A 91 -5.41 24.12 9.31
C THR A 91 -4.92 22.69 9.09
N GLY A 92 -3.61 22.54 8.96
CA GLY A 92 -2.99 21.25 8.69
C GLY A 92 -1.71 21.00 9.47
N LYS A 93 -1.22 19.77 9.36
CA LYS A 93 0.08 19.34 9.83
C LYS A 93 0.81 18.65 8.70
N ILE A 94 2.05 19.06 8.42
CA ILE A 94 2.89 18.37 7.43
C ILE A 94 3.17 16.94 7.90
N VAL A 95 2.92 15.99 7.01
CA VAL A 95 3.16 14.56 7.21
C VAL A 95 4.47 14.15 6.54
N ASP A 96 4.65 14.51 5.25
CA ASP A 96 5.83 14.13 4.48
C ASP A 96 6.06 15.09 3.29
N LEU A 97 7.28 15.09 2.76
CA LEU A 97 7.63 15.74 1.50
C LEU A 97 7.41 14.77 0.34
N VAL A 98 6.39 15.02 -0.48
CA VAL A 98 5.99 14.13 -1.58
C VAL A 98 6.83 14.32 -2.83
N ASN A 99 7.07 15.58 -3.21
CA ASN A 99 7.72 15.92 -4.47
C ASN A 99 8.55 17.19 -4.37
N VAL A 100 9.71 17.17 -5.04
CA VAL A 100 10.50 18.36 -5.36
C VAL A 100 10.70 18.37 -6.87
N GLU A 101 10.32 19.47 -7.53
CA GLU A 101 10.40 19.59 -9.00
C GLU A 101 10.79 21.00 -9.42
N SER A 102 11.75 21.10 -10.33
CA SER A 102 12.08 22.37 -10.97
C SER A 102 11.08 22.70 -12.08
N GLY A 103 10.61 23.93 -12.10
CA GLY A 103 9.70 24.45 -13.11
C GLY A 103 10.20 25.76 -13.72
N LYS A 104 9.56 26.21 -14.78
CA LYS A 104 9.81 27.50 -15.40
C LYS A 104 8.50 28.24 -15.64
N SER A 105 8.47 29.48 -15.27
CA SER A 105 7.35 30.39 -15.51
C SER A 105 7.79 31.54 -16.39
N ASP A 106 6.98 31.90 -17.37
CA ASP A 106 7.24 33.06 -18.22
C ASP A 106 7.20 34.39 -17.45
N MET A 107 6.46 34.44 -16.33
CA MET A 107 6.31 35.61 -15.47
C MET A 107 7.38 35.68 -14.38
N TYR A 108 7.69 34.55 -13.73
CA TYR A 108 8.50 34.48 -12.52
C TYR A 108 9.89 33.90 -12.73
N GLY A 109 10.21 33.36 -13.91
CA GLY A 109 11.47 32.69 -14.19
C GLY A 109 11.50 31.24 -13.65
N ASP A 110 12.66 30.87 -13.13
CA ASP A 110 12.83 29.50 -12.60
C ASP A 110 12.14 29.35 -11.24
N LEU A 111 11.43 28.22 -11.08
CA LEU A 111 10.68 27.87 -9.88
C LEU A 111 11.18 26.56 -9.29
N LEU A 112 11.07 26.42 -7.98
CA LEU A 112 11.30 25.18 -7.25
C LEU A 112 10.02 24.83 -6.50
N HIS A 113 9.28 23.82 -7.01
CA HIS A 113 8.05 23.35 -6.39
C HIS A 113 8.37 22.30 -5.33
N LEU A 114 7.87 22.49 -4.11
CA LEU A 114 7.92 21.56 -3.01
C LEU A 114 6.48 21.22 -2.62
N THR A 115 6.10 19.95 -2.77
CA THR A 115 4.74 19.49 -2.47
C THR A 115 4.75 18.58 -1.26
N PHE A 116 3.93 18.90 -0.27
CA PHE A 116 3.81 18.18 0.99
C PHE A 116 2.50 17.41 1.06
N GLU A 117 2.54 16.23 1.67
CA GLU A 117 1.35 15.59 2.23
C GLU A 117 0.99 16.31 3.52
N THR A 118 -0.24 16.78 3.62
CA THR A 118 -0.71 17.56 4.77
C THR A 118 -2.00 16.94 5.33
N GLU A 119 -1.95 16.60 6.62
CA GLU A 119 -3.11 16.12 7.37
C GLU A 119 -3.99 17.32 7.76
N TRP A 120 -5.28 17.25 7.48
CA TRP A 120 -6.26 18.24 7.92
C TRP A 120 -6.52 18.09 9.42
N THR A 121 -6.19 19.12 10.21
CA THR A 121 -6.30 19.09 11.68
C THR A 121 -7.41 19.97 12.25
N GLY A 122 -7.96 20.89 11.45
CA GLY A 122 -9.02 21.80 11.90
C GLY A 122 -9.37 22.88 10.88
N GLY A 123 -10.22 23.84 11.27
CA GLY A 123 -10.74 24.86 10.38
C GLY A 123 -11.93 24.38 9.56
N GLU A 124 -12.56 25.29 8.83
CA GLU A 124 -13.70 25.03 7.94
C GLU A 124 -13.31 25.36 6.51
N LEU A 125 -13.73 24.51 5.55
CA LEU A 125 -13.50 24.73 4.13
C LEU A 125 -14.21 25.99 3.66
N MET A 126 -13.42 27.02 3.36
CA MET A 126 -13.89 28.30 2.86
C MET A 126 -12.90 28.84 1.84
N ALA A 127 -13.37 29.08 0.62
CA ALA A 127 -12.52 29.64 -0.43
C ALA A 127 -12.01 31.04 -0.01
N GLY A 128 -10.70 31.18 0.00
CA GLY A 128 -10.03 32.45 0.28
C GLY A 128 -10.07 33.43 -0.89
N ASP A 129 -9.39 34.57 -0.75
CA ASP A 129 -9.48 35.68 -1.70
C ASP A 129 -9.03 35.32 -3.12
N ASP A 130 -8.06 34.43 -3.28
CA ASP A 130 -7.51 33.99 -4.57
C ASP A 130 -8.19 32.73 -5.12
N ALA A 131 -9.12 32.11 -4.35
CA ALA A 131 -9.89 30.95 -4.71
C ALA A 131 -11.32 31.31 -5.14
N SER A 132 -11.80 30.77 -6.25
CA SER A 132 -13.20 30.91 -6.66
C SER A 132 -14.07 29.74 -6.20
N ALA A 133 -13.48 28.58 -5.92
CA ALA A 133 -14.15 27.39 -5.39
C ALA A 133 -13.11 26.43 -4.79
N LEU A 134 -13.59 25.57 -3.88
CA LEU A 134 -12.87 24.42 -3.33
C LEU A 134 -13.65 23.15 -3.60
N SER A 135 -12.99 22.06 -3.93
CA SER A 135 -13.63 20.76 -4.06
C SER A 135 -12.64 19.63 -3.85
N PHE A 136 -13.15 18.48 -3.40
CA PHE A 136 -12.42 17.23 -3.41
C PHE A 136 -12.69 16.49 -4.72
N TYR A 137 -11.63 15.89 -5.28
CA TYR A 137 -11.69 15.13 -6.52
C TYR A 137 -11.02 13.78 -6.34
N ALA A 138 -11.69 12.73 -6.83
CA ALA A 138 -11.11 11.41 -6.93
C ALA A 138 -9.90 11.44 -7.89
N PHE A 139 -8.86 10.67 -7.57
CA PHE A 139 -7.60 10.69 -8.32
C PHE A 139 -7.74 10.24 -9.79
N ASP A 140 -8.76 9.44 -10.11
CA ASP A 140 -9.08 8.98 -11.46
C ASP A 140 -9.95 9.96 -12.25
N ARG A 141 -10.40 11.07 -11.62
CA ARG A 141 -11.33 12.05 -12.20
C ARG A 141 -10.93 13.49 -11.89
N LEU A 142 -9.63 13.76 -11.99
CA LEU A 142 -9.11 15.13 -11.79
C LEU A 142 -9.67 16.07 -12.86
N PRO A 143 -10.03 17.30 -12.48
CA PRO A 143 -10.44 18.35 -13.43
C PRO A 143 -9.25 18.85 -14.24
N GLU A 144 -9.48 19.81 -15.13
CA GLU A 144 -8.39 20.49 -15.84
C GLU A 144 -7.51 21.28 -14.86
N MET A 145 -6.22 20.86 -14.79
CA MET A 145 -5.25 21.39 -13.84
C MET A 145 -4.44 22.53 -14.43
N ALA A 146 -4.20 23.58 -13.63
CA ALA A 146 -3.42 24.75 -14.01
C ALA A 146 -1.93 24.44 -14.22
N PHE A 147 -1.37 23.53 -13.44
CA PHE A 147 0.07 23.28 -13.36
C PHE A 147 0.41 21.81 -13.50
N ARG A 148 1.33 21.51 -14.43
CA ARG A 148 1.83 20.15 -14.63
C ARG A 148 2.55 19.59 -13.38
N SER A 149 3.24 20.47 -12.62
CA SER A 149 3.90 20.11 -11.36
C SER A 149 2.92 19.55 -10.32
N ASN A 150 1.68 20.03 -10.29
CA ASN A 150 0.65 19.48 -9.41
C ASN A 150 0.23 18.07 -9.83
N ILE A 151 0.08 17.81 -11.14
CA ILE A 151 -0.23 16.50 -11.67
C ILE A 151 0.88 15.51 -11.31
N SER A 152 2.14 15.87 -11.58
CA SER A 152 3.32 15.07 -11.24
C SER A 152 3.40 14.75 -9.74
N ALA A 153 3.10 15.73 -8.88
CA ALA A 153 3.08 15.54 -7.43
C ALA A 153 1.97 14.57 -6.98
N ILE A 154 0.75 14.70 -7.54
CA ILE A 154 -0.37 13.81 -7.27
C ILE A 154 -0.04 12.38 -7.73
N GLU A 155 0.52 12.19 -8.92
CA GLU A 155 0.93 10.87 -9.44
C GLU A 155 1.97 10.20 -8.52
N LYS A 156 2.98 10.94 -8.06
CA LYS A 156 3.97 10.43 -7.09
C LYS A 156 3.35 10.08 -5.75
N PHE A 157 2.42 10.91 -5.28
CA PHE A 157 1.68 10.65 -4.05
C PHE A 157 0.88 9.34 -4.16
N ILE A 158 0.11 9.15 -5.23
CA ILE A 158 -0.66 7.93 -5.47
C ILE A 158 0.26 6.71 -5.46
N ALA A 159 1.37 6.77 -6.22
CA ALA A 159 2.34 5.68 -6.29
C ALA A 159 2.93 5.33 -4.91
N SER A 160 3.15 6.33 -4.04
CA SER A 160 3.64 6.11 -2.67
C SER A 160 2.60 5.47 -1.74
N LYS A 161 1.29 5.66 -2.02
CA LYS A 161 0.19 5.16 -1.19
C LYS A 161 -0.45 3.86 -1.72
N GLU A 162 -0.14 3.45 -2.94
CA GLU A 162 -0.78 2.30 -3.60
C GLU A 162 -0.72 1.02 -2.76
N GLU A 163 0.47 0.69 -2.25
CA GLU A 163 0.64 -0.49 -1.39
C GLU A 163 -0.15 -0.37 -0.08
N TYR A 164 -0.12 0.80 0.54
CA TYR A 164 -0.85 1.06 1.78
C TYR A 164 -2.37 0.95 1.59
N TRP A 165 -2.90 1.51 0.52
CA TRP A 165 -4.34 1.42 0.22
C TRP A 165 -4.76 0.00 -0.15
N ALA A 166 -3.93 -0.75 -0.89
CA ALA A 166 -4.19 -2.16 -1.16
C ALA A 166 -4.29 -3.00 0.12
N ILE A 167 -3.40 -2.73 1.10
CA ILE A 167 -3.44 -3.36 2.42
C ILE A 167 -4.73 -3.01 3.17
N LEU A 168 -5.10 -1.72 3.22
CA LEU A 168 -6.33 -1.27 3.88
C LEU A 168 -7.58 -1.88 3.26
N ASP A 169 -7.65 -1.97 1.93
CA ASP A 169 -8.77 -2.57 1.21
C ASP A 169 -8.90 -4.06 1.51
N SER A 170 -7.78 -4.76 1.52
CA SER A 170 -7.76 -6.18 1.87
C SER A 170 -8.17 -6.40 3.33
N PHE A 171 -7.68 -5.56 4.25
CA PHE A 171 -8.05 -5.62 5.66
C PHE A 171 -9.56 -5.35 5.87
N SER A 172 -10.09 -4.33 5.25
CA SER A 172 -11.51 -3.97 5.33
C SER A 172 -12.41 -5.10 4.83
N ARG A 173 -12.02 -5.74 3.71
CA ARG A 173 -12.71 -6.94 3.19
C ARG A 173 -12.63 -8.10 4.17
N SER A 174 -11.49 -8.32 4.83
CA SER A 174 -11.29 -9.43 5.77
C SER A 174 -12.05 -9.27 7.08
N VAL A 175 -12.27 -8.05 7.55
CA VAL A 175 -13.03 -7.76 8.78
C VAL A 175 -14.54 -7.85 8.54
N GLY A 176 -15.02 -7.56 7.33
CA GLY A 176 -16.43 -7.70 6.92
C GLY A 176 -16.92 -9.14 6.74
N ILE A 177 -16.09 -10.15 6.94
CA ILE A 177 -16.33 -11.58 6.67
C ILE A 177 -17.25 -12.26 7.72
N GLN A 178 -18.18 -11.56 8.32
CA GLN A 178 -19.31 -12.27 8.92
C GLN A 178 -20.44 -12.39 7.88
N GLY A 179 -20.27 -13.30 6.93
CA GLY A 179 -21.45 -13.90 6.30
C GLY A 179 -21.62 -13.91 4.81
N ASP A 180 -20.93 -13.17 3.96
CA ASP A 180 -21.19 -13.28 2.52
C ASP A 180 -19.90 -13.35 1.69
N GLY A 181 -19.77 -14.49 1.06
CA GLY A 181 -18.66 -14.97 0.29
C GLY A 181 -17.94 -13.96 -0.62
N HIS A 182 -16.63 -13.90 -0.58
CA HIS A 182 -15.77 -13.17 -1.51
C HIS A 182 -15.25 -14.12 -2.60
N ASP A 183 -15.18 -13.70 -3.86
CA ASP A 183 -14.59 -14.48 -4.94
C ASP A 183 -13.07 -14.63 -4.80
N ILE A 184 -12.53 -15.69 -5.42
CA ILE A 184 -11.08 -15.84 -5.57
C ILE A 184 -10.58 -14.65 -6.39
N GLY A 185 -9.66 -13.86 -5.82
CA GLY A 185 -9.15 -12.61 -6.40
C GLY A 185 -9.43 -11.38 -5.52
N ASP A 186 -10.27 -11.52 -4.47
CA ASP A 186 -10.57 -10.44 -3.54
C ASP A 186 -9.49 -10.23 -2.47
N PHE A 187 -8.62 -11.22 -2.26
CA PHE A 187 -7.55 -11.19 -1.26
C PHE A 187 -6.18 -11.11 -1.91
N LEU A 188 -5.28 -10.35 -1.27
CA LEU A 188 -3.89 -10.25 -1.71
C LEU A 188 -3.19 -11.61 -1.73
N SER A 189 -3.54 -12.50 -0.80
CA SER A 189 -2.95 -13.83 -0.68
C SER A 189 -3.46 -14.87 -1.70
N ASP A 190 -4.44 -14.56 -2.53
CA ASP A 190 -5.02 -15.52 -3.48
C ASP A 190 -4.02 -16.01 -4.54
N TYR A 191 -3.05 -15.18 -4.93
CA TYR A 191 -2.00 -15.63 -5.84
C TYR A 191 -1.08 -16.67 -5.18
N LEU A 192 -0.84 -16.57 -3.86
CA LEU A 192 -0.08 -17.58 -3.10
C LEU A 192 -0.85 -18.88 -2.99
N LEU A 193 -2.16 -18.84 -2.80
CA LEU A 193 -3.00 -20.04 -2.81
C LEU A 193 -2.88 -20.79 -4.13
N ARG A 194 -2.98 -20.09 -5.27
CA ARG A 194 -2.80 -20.71 -6.60
C ARG A 194 -1.40 -21.31 -6.78
N ARG A 195 -0.36 -20.68 -6.23
CA ARG A 195 1.00 -21.26 -6.27
C ARG A 195 1.13 -22.49 -5.39
N ILE A 196 0.52 -22.50 -4.20
CA ILE A 196 0.48 -23.67 -3.30
C ILE A 196 -0.20 -24.84 -4.01
N GLU A 197 -1.36 -24.65 -4.61
CA GLU A 197 -2.09 -25.69 -5.33
C GLU A 197 -1.31 -26.26 -6.52
N LYS A 198 -0.70 -25.39 -7.31
CA LYS A 198 0.15 -25.78 -8.44
C LYS A 198 1.35 -26.63 -8.01
N ASN A 199 1.84 -26.43 -6.80
CA ASN A 199 3.00 -27.13 -6.22
C ASN A 199 2.61 -28.17 -5.17
N ALA A 200 1.36 -28.62 -5.16
CA ALA A 200 0.84 -29.58 -4.18
C ALA A 200 1.67 -30.88 -4.11
N GLU A 201 2.25 -31.33 -5.22
CA GLU A 201 3.11 -32.52 -5.25
C GLU A 201 4.38 -32.34 -4.44
N VAL A 202 5.08 -31.23 -4.64
CA VAL A 202 6.33 -30.93 -3.94
C VAL A 202 6.10 -30.76 -2.44
N ILE A 203 5.01 -30.08 -2.06
CA ILE A 203 4.62 -29.89 -0.67
C ILE A 203 4.26 -31.23 -0.03
N THR A 204 3.49 -32.05 -0.73
CA THR A 204 3.06 -33.38 -0.24
C THR A 204 4.24 -34.31 -0.09
N GLN A 205 5.24 -34.29 -0.99
CA GLN A 205 6.41 -35.16 -0.87
C GLN A 205 7.18 -34.85 0.42
N ARG A 206 7.43 -33.57 0.72
CA ARG A 206 8.09 -33.16 1.97
C ARG A 206 7.29 -33.57 3.21
N TRP A 207 5.98 -33.45 3.13
CA TRP A 207 5.08 -33.91 4.18
C TRP A 207 5.18 -35.43 4.38
N LEU A 208 5.16 -36.21 3.29
CA LEU A 208 5.23 -37.67 3.34
C LEU A 208 6.53 -38.18 3.98
N ASP A 209 7.66 -37.57 3.59
CA ASP A 209 8.99 -37.90 4.12
C ASP A 209 9.06 -37.69 5.64
N ASP A 210 8.40 -36.65 6.14
CA ASP A 210 8.37 -36.33 7.58
C ASP A 210 7.32 -37.15 8.33
N VAL A 211 6.07 -37.27 7.84
CA VAL A 211 4.97 -37.94 8.53
C VAL A 211 5.23 -39.44 8.76
N THR A 212 5.94 -40.06 7.81
CA THR A 212 6.26 -41.52 7.89
C THR A 212 7.42 -41.83 8.84
N THR A 213 8.25 -40.85 9.17
CA THR A 213 9.42 -41.06 10.03
C THR A 213 9.21 -40.58 11.48
N ARG A 214 8.13 -39.85 11.75
CA ARG A 214 7.86 -39.28 13.09
C ARG A 214 7.31 -40.31 14.08
N LYS A 215 7.81 -40.22 15.32
CA LYS A 215 7.29 -40.99 16.45
C LYS A 215 5.84 -40.64 16.80
N SER A 216 5.35 -39.46 16.46
CA SER A 216 3.99 -39.02 16.74
C SER A 216 2.97 -39.48 15.72
N THR A 217 3.39 -40.15 14.64
CA THR A 217 2.54 -40.61 13.53
C THR A 217 2.89 -42.04 13.08
N PRO A 218 2.99 -43.03 14.01
CA PRO A 218 3.48 -44.35 13.70
C PRO A 218 2.58 -45.16 12.73
N SER A 219 1.30 -44.84 12.65
CA SER A 219 0.39 -45.50 11.71
C SER A 219 0.65 -45.10 10.27
N TYR A 220 1.14 -43.86 10.02
CA TYR A 220 1.55 -43.38 8.69
C TYR A 220 2.78 -44.14 8.16
N ALA A 221 3.71 -44.52 9.02
CA ALA A 221 4.86 -45.35 8.65
C ALA A 221 4.46 -46.78 8.19
N ARG A 222 3.28 -47.27 8.61
CA ARG A 222 2.76 -48.60 8.27
C ARG A 222 1.70 -48.57 7.18
N SER A 223 1.16 -47.38 6.85
CA SER A 223 0.17 -47.22 5.80
C SER A 223 0.81 -47.21 4.42
N ASP A 224 0.00 -47.46 3.39
CA ASP A 224 0.44 -47.31 2.01
C ASP A 224 0.84 -45.88 1.69
N PRO A 225 2.11 -45.63 1.29
CA PRO A 225 2.61 -44.29 1.00
C PRO A 225 1.87 -43.61 -0.15
N GLU A 226 1.48 -44.33 -1.19
CA GLU A 226 0.78 -43.78 -2.37
C GLU A 226 -0.60 -43.26 -1.98
N THR A 227 -1.33 -44.00 -1.16
CA THR A 227 -2.63 -43.58 -0.64
C THR A 227 -2.49 -42.35 0.24
N SER A 228 -1.52 -42.32 1.14
CA SER A 228 -1.24 -41.16 2.01
C SER A 228 -0.84 -39.91 1.21
N PHE A 229 0.00 -40.09 0.20
CA PHE A 229 0.41 -39.06 -0.73
C PHE A 229 -0.79 -38.47 -1.51
N SER A 230 -1.58 -39.34 -2.14
CA SER A 230 -2.72 -38.93 -2.97
C SER A 230 -3.75 -38.13 -2.15
N ARG A 231 -4.07 -38.60 -0.94
CA ARG A 231 -5.01 -37.89 -0.04
C ARG A 231 -4.52 -36.51 0.40
N ASN A 232 -3.26 -36.40 0.81
CA ASN A 232 -2.71 -35.11 1.23
C ASN A 232 -2.58 -34.11 0.07
N LYS A 233 -2.15 -34.60 -1.12
CA LYS A 233 -2.10 -33.82 -2.35
C LYS A 233 -3.48 -33.25 -2.72
N GLU A 234 -4.54 -34.07 -2.60
CA GLU A 234 -5.91 -33.62 -2.90
C GLU A 234 -6.39 -32.55 -1.92
N VAL A 235 -6.07 -32.65 -0.64
CA VAL A 235 -6.36 -31.60 0.34
C VAL A 235 -5.72 -30.27 -0.07
N ILE A 236 -4.46 -30.29 -0.50
CA ILE A 236 -3.73 -29.07 -0.92
C ILE A 236 -4.28 -28.53 -2.24
N ARG A 237 -4.63 -29.38 -3.21
CA ARG A 237 -5.19 -28.97 -4.51
C ARG A 237 -6.56 -28.30 -4.40
N GLN A 238 -7.29 -28.59 -3.35
CA GLN A 238 -8.61 -28.01 -3.13
C GLN A 238 -8.58 -26.76 -2.23
N PHE A 239 -7.39 -26.23 -1.94
CA PHE A 239 -7.24 -25.16 -0.96
C PHE A 239 -8.02 -23.89 -1.33
N SER A 240 -7.93 -23.44 -2.60
CA SER A 240 -8.72 -22.29 -3.10
C SER A 240 -10.22 -22.54 -3.00
N LYS A 241 -10.66 -23.78 -3.26
CA LYS A 241 -12.08 -24.16 -3.13
C LYS A 241 -12.57 -23.98 -1.69
N TRP A 242 -11.75 -24.37 -0.70
CA TRP A 242 -12.13 -24.33 0.71
C TRP A 242 -11.96 -22.94 1.35
N LEU A 243 -11.11 -22.11 0.81
CA LEU A 243 -10.86 -20.73 1.25
C LEU A 243 -11.61 -19.69 0.41
N GLY A 244 -12.24 -20.09 -0.70
CA GLY A 244 -13.06 -19.27 -1.59
C GLY A 244 -14.57 -19.41 -1.33
N ARG A 245 -15.35 -18.67 -2.13
CA ARG A 245 -16.84 -18.60 -2.04
C ARG A 245 -17.61 -19.81 -2.53
N SER A 246 -17.06 -20.59 -3.42
CA SER A 246 -17.79 -21.66 -4.12
C SER A 246 -18.10 -22.86 -3.24
N TYR A 247 -18.02 -22.70 -1.92
CA TYR A 247 -18.00 -23.78 -0.99
C TYR A 247 -19.02 -23.61 0.15
N SER A 248 -19.94 -24.55 0.30
CA SER A 248 -20.87 -24.53 1.41
C SER A 248 -20.23 -25.09 2.69
N ASP A 249 -20.49 -24.43 3.80
CA ASP A 249 -20.08 -24.89 5.13
C ASP A 249 -20.55 -26.33 5.43
N LYS A 250 -21.66 -26.75 4.82
CA LYS A 250 -22.23 -28.10 4.94
C LYS A 250 -21.33 -29.15 4.28
N ASP A 251 -20.77 -28.86 3.09
CA ASP A 251 -19.90 -29.79 2.37
C ASP A 251 -18.55 -29.94 3.06
N PHE A 252 -18.00 -28.82 3.59
CA PHE A 252 -16.80 -28.85 4.41
C PHE A 252 -16.96 -29.75 5.63
N LYS A 253 -18.02 -29.56 6.39
CA LYS A 253 -18.37 -30.40 7.55
C LYS A 253 -18.49 -31.86 7.18
N LYS A 254 -19.18 -32.14 6.09
CA LYS A 254 -19.37 -33.50 5.60
C LYS A 254 -18.03 -34.15 5.23
N PHE A 255 -17.22 -33.49 4.43
CA PHE A 255 -15.94 -34.01 3.96
C PHE A 255 -14.98 -34.31 5.12
N TYR A 256 -14.75 -33.37 6.04
CA TYR A 256 -13.80 -33.59 7.13
C TYR A 256 -14.30 -34.51 8.23
N ARG A 257 -15.62 -34.62 8.45
CA ARG A 257 -16.18 -35.66 9.32
C ARG A 257 -16.00 -37.05 8.72
N GLN A 258 -16.27 -37.20 7.45
CA GLN A 258 -16.07 -38.47 6.73
C GLN A 258 -14.59 -38.89 6.77
N LEU A 259 -13.66 -37.95 6.51
CA LEU A 259 -12.22 -38.24 6.63
C LEU A 259 -11.85 -38.70 8.03
N GLY A 260 -12.41 -38.10 9.08
CA GLY A 260 -12.21 -38.57 10.46
C GLY A 260 -12.72 -39.99 10.71
N GLN A 261 -13.90 -40.33 10.20
CA GLN A 261 -14.48 -41.68 10.29
C GLN A 261 -13.61 -42.69 9.57
N GLU A 262 -13.20 -42.44 8.33
CA GLU A 262 -12.33 -43.30 7.54
C GLU A 262 -11.02 -43.61 8.27
N ARG A 263 -10.36 -42.56 8.80
CA ARG A 263 -9.11 -42.70 9.56
C ARG A 263 -9.26 -43.52 10.84
N ARG A 264 -10.36 -43.31 11.56
CA ARG A 264 -10.69 -44.12 12.75
C ARG A 264 -10.89 -45.60 12.34
N ASP A 265 -11.64 -45.86 11.28
CA ASP A 265 -11.96 -47.21 10.81
C ASP A 265 -10.71 -47.92 10.25
N GLU A 266 -9.74 -47.18 9.72
CA GLU A 266 -8.40 -47.66 9.34
C GLU A 266 -7.46 -47.87 10.55
N GLY A 267 -7.89 -47.54 11.77
CA GLY A 267 -7.14 -47.76 13.00
C GLY A 267 -6.12 -46.66 13.36
N PHE A 268 -6.20 -45.47 12.74
CA PHE A 268 -5.38 -44.34 13.12
C PHE A 268 -5.86 -43.73 14.44
N ALA A 269 -4.94 -43.38 15.34
CA ALA A 269 -5.29 -42.57 16.48
C ALA A 269 -5.61 -41.12 16.08
N LEU A 270 -6.59 -40.50 16.73
CA LEU A 270 -6.96 -39.10 16.46
C LEU A 270 -5.74 -38.14 16.55
N SER A 271 -4.89 -38.38 17.54
CA SER A 271 -3.65 -37.58 17.74
C SER A 271 -2.68 -37.68 16.56
N GLU A 272 -2.59 -38.82 15.90
CA GLU A 272 -1.77 -39.00 14.71
C GLU A 272 -2.30 -38.22 13.54
N VAL A 273 -3.63 -38.26 13.32
CA VAL A 273 -4.28 -37.50 12.23
C VAL A 273 -4.16 -36.00 12.43
N LEU A 274 -4.33 -35.52 13.66
CA LEU A 274 -4.13 -34.11 13.99
C LEU A 274 -2.66 -33.68 13.83
N SER A 275 -1.71 -34.56 14.20
CA SER A 275 -0.28 -34.32 13.95
C SER A 275 0.04 -34.22 12.46
N ALA A 276 -0.54 -35.11 11.64
CA ALA A 276 -0.37 -35.10 10.19
C ALA A 276 -0.94 -33.82 9.55
N LEU A 277 -2.10 -33.32 10.02
CA LEU A 277 -2.65 -32.02 9.59
C LEU A 277 -1.75 -30.83 9.97
N THR A 278 -1.20 -30.85 11.18
CA THR A 278 -0.25 -29.83 11.62
C THR A 278 0.99 -29.80 10.72
N LEU A 279 1.48 -30.98 10.30
CA LEU A 279 2.57 -31.07 9.33
C LEU A 279 2.18 -30.54 7.95
N THR A 280 0.97 -30.83 7.46
CA THR A 280 0.49 -30.27 6.19
C THR A 280 0.50 -28.73 6.25
N ARG A 281 -0.04 -28.13 7.33
CA ARG A 281 0.01 -26.68 7.55
C ARG A 281 1.44 -26.15 7.57
N LYS A 282 2.36 -26.81 8.27
CA LYS A 282 3.78 -26.46 8.34
C LYS A 282 4.40 -26.38 6.93
N TYR A 283 4.23 -27.43 6.12
CA TYR A 283 4.86 -27.50 4.79
C TYR A 283 4.22 -26.55 3.77
N ILE A 284 2.94 -26.25 3.88
CA ILE A 284 2.29 -25.17 3.13
C ILE A 284 2.93 -23.83 3.46
N TRP A 285 3.15 -23.57 4.76
CA TRP A 285 3.74 -22.30 5.22
C TRP A 285 5.22 -22.17 4.82
N GLU A 286 6.02 -23.23 5.01
CA GLU A 286 7.41 -23.25 4.56
C GLU A 286 7.54 -23.04 3.05
N PHE A 287 6.64 -23.63 2.26
CA PHE A 287 6.58 -23.38 0.83
C PHE A 287 6.26 -21.90 0.54
N ALA A 288 5.23 -21.35 1.18
CA ALA A 288 4.87 -19.93 0.99
C ALA A 288 6.04 -19.00 1.31
N LEU A 289 6.75 -19.23 2.43
CA LEU A 289 7.94 -18.48 2.81
C LEU A 289 9.08 -18.56 1.78
N SER A 290 9.27 -19.74 1.17
CA SER A 290 10.33 -19.96 0.17
C SER A 290 10.12 -19.20 -1.15
N GLN A 291 8.95 -18.57 -1.33
CA GLN A 291 8.62 -17.83 -2.56
C GLN A 291 9.22 -16.42 -2.62
N GLY A 292 10.03 -16.02 -1.65
CA GLY A 292 10.75 -14.74 -1.67
C GLY A 292 9.87 -13.49 -1.42
N ILE A 293 8.82 -13.63 -0.63
CA ILE A 293 7.78 -12.63 -0.38
C ILE A 293 8.11 -11.64 0.76
N TRP A 294 9.33 -11.10 0.83
CA TRP A 294 9.72 -10.27 1.98
C TRP A 294 10.36 -8.93 1.60
N ASN A 295 10.16 -8.48 0.36
CA ASN A 295 10.85 -7.30 -0.14
C ASN A 295 10.08 -5.99 0.10
N LYS A 296 8.78 -6.07 0.31
CA LYS A 296 7.91 -4.90 0.46
C LYS A 296 6.92 -5.08 1.61
N PRO A 297 6.41 -4.00 2.23
CA PRO A 297 5.39 -4.08 3.28
C PRO A 297 4.14 -4.87 2.87
N ILE A 298 3.68 -4.73 1.63
CA ILE A 298 2.54 -5.47 1.10
C ILE A 298 2.78 -6.98 1.07
N ASP A 299 4.01 -7.42 0.84
CA ASP A 299 4.37 -8.84 0.83
C ASP A 299 4.23 -9.45 2.23
N ILE A 300 4.66 -8.71 3.26
CA ILE A 300 4.52 -9.13 4.67
C ILE A 300 3.04 -9.24 5.03
N TYR A 301 2.23 -8.24 4.66
CA TYR A 301 0.80 -8.28 4.90
C TYR A 301 0.13 -9.46 4.19
N THR A 302 0.48 -9.71 2.94
CA THR A 302 -0.01 -10.83 2.13
C THR A 302 0.29 -12.19 2.80
N ALA A 303 1.49 -12.33 3.38
CA ALA A 303 1.86 -13.52 4.12
C ALA A 303 1.05 -13.69 5.42
N LEU A 304 0.87 -12.61 6.19
CA LEU A 304 0.04 -12.61 7.41
C LEU A 304 -1.44 -12.92 7.11
N GLU A 305 -1.97 -12.38 6.02
CA GLU A 305 -3.33 -12.68 5.56
C GLU A 305 -3.47 -14.16 5.19
N LEU A 306 -2.50 -14.73 4.45
CA LEU A 306 -2.45 -16.15 4.14
C LEU A 306 -2.39 -16.99 5.42
N GLU A 307 -1.50 -16.65 6.35
CA GLU A 307 -1.36 -17.39 7.61
C GLU A 307 -2.67 -17.47 8.38
N ARG A 308 -3.36 -16.33 8.54
CA ARG A 308 -4.66 -16.27 9.19
C ARG A 308 -5.68 -17.18 8.52
N ARG A 309 -5.79 -17.13 7.20
CA ARG A 309 -6.73 -17.95 6.41
C ARG A 309 -6.42 -19.44 6.56
N VAL A 310 -5.16 -19.81 6.45
CA VAL A 310 -4.67 -21.19 6.62
C VAL A 310 -4.93 -21.69 8.04
N MET A 311 -4.64 -20.88 9.05
CA MET A 311 -4.89 -21.24 10.46
C MET A 311 -6.36 -21.54 10.70
N LEU A 312 -7.26 -20.63 10.33
CA LEU A 312 -8.72 -20.81 10.50
C LEU A 312 -9.25 -22.05 9.76
N PHE A 313 -8.71 -22.30 8.57
CA PHE A 313 -9.05 -23.49 7.81
C PHE A 313 -8.68 -24.79 8.56
N PHE A 314 -7.42 -24.89 9.03
CA PHE A 314 -6.96 -26.09 9.72
C PHE A 314 -7.61 -26.30 11.07
N ASP A 315 -7.91 -25.23 11.81
CA ASP A 315 -8.66 -25.31 13.08
C ASP A 315 -10.06 -25.88 12.85
N LYS A 316 -10.76 -25.38 11.83
CA LYS A 316 -12.08 -25.90 11.44
C LYS A 316 -12.02 -27.34 10.94
N ALA A 317 -11.02 -27.69 10.13
CA ALA A 317 -10.81 -29.05 9.65
C ALA A 317 -10.53 -30.02 10.82
N SER A 318 -9.64 -29.64 11.74
CA SER A 318 -9.31 -30.43 12.94
C SER A 318 -10.53 -30.68 13.80
N TYR A 319 -11.37 -29.67 14.03
CA TYR A 319 -12.62 -29.82 14.77
C TYR A 319 -13.55 -30.85 14.11
N HIS A 320 -13.77 -30.77 12.79
CA HIS A 320 -14.68 -31.69 12.12
C HIS A 320 -14.12 -33.11 11.98
N ILE A 321 -12.79 -33.27 11.86
CA ILE A 321 -12.15 -34.59 11.93
C ILE A 321 -12.37 -35.21 13.32
N ALA A 322 -12.13 -34.46 14.39
CA ALA A 322 -12.36 -34.93 15.75
C ALA A 322 -13.83 -35.35 15.95
N ARG A 323 -14.79 -34.59 15.41
CA ARG A 323 -16.22 -34.96 15.40
C ARG A 323 -16.52 -36.22 14.58
N GLY A 324 -15.66 -36.60 13.62
CA GLY A 324 -15.75 -37.86 12.89
C GLY A 324 -15.31 -39.08 13.73
N TYR A 325 -14.48 -38.86 14.76
CA TYR A 325 -14.09 -39.93 15.70
C TYR A 325 -15.11 -40.18 16.80
N GLU A 326 -16.00 -39.21 17.05
CA GLU A 326 -17.11 -39.42 17.97
C GLU A 326 -18.15 -40.34 17.37
N LYS A 327 -18.72 -41.28 18.18
CA LYS A 327 -19.74 -42.24 17.77
C LYS A 327 -21.11 -41.60 17.63
#